data_c5dfbeac2ef0ed6d02627dbb5b5bb73a
#
_entry.id   c5dfbeac2ef0ed6d02627dbb5b5bb73a
#
_cell.length_a   1.000
_cell.length_b   1.000
_cell.length_c   1.000
_cell.angle_alpha   90.00
_cell.angle_beta   90.00
_cell.angle_gamma   90.00
#
_symmetry.space_group_name_H-M   'P 1'
#
loop_
_entity.id
_entity.type
_entity.pdbx_description
1 polymer ?
#
loop_
_entity_poly.entity_id
_entity_poly.type
_entity_poly.pdbx_seq_one_letter_code
_entity_poly.pdbx_strand_id
1 'polypeptide(L)'
;MGTIYFVRHGQTVWNVENKICGAADSLLTERGHEQARETGRVLKEKIDAGEIHIDEILTSPLSRAYDTAQEISCMIGVPVRVEPRLIEQNFGRWDGTPRDGIDFAKAKENFVDSYGGGESMMKMAQRIYNLIDDLKKEPETTYLLVAHNGISRIIESYFRDMSNKEFAVFGIRNAEVREYHF
;
A
#
# COMPACT_ATOMS: atom_id res chain seq x y z
N MET A 1 10.11 -18.64 -9.43
CA MET A 1 10.56 -17.48 -8.63
C MET A 1 9.35 -16.58 -8.49
N GLY A 2 8.80 -16.46 -7.28
CA GLY A 2 7.57 -15.72 -7.06
C GLY A 2 7.78 -14.21 -7.18
N THR A 3 6.78 -13.50 -7.65
CA THR A 3 6.83 -12.04 -7.84
C THR A 3 5.61 -11.38 -7.19
N ILE A 4 5.85 -10.29 -6.49
CA ILE A 4 4.81 -9.40 -5.99
C ILE A 4 5.04 -8.01 -6.58
N TYR A 5 4.02 -7.48 -7.23
CA TYR A 5 3.93 -6.05 -7.54
C TYR A 5 3.16 -5.35 -6.43
N PHE A 6 3.59 -4.17 -6.05
CA PHE A 6 2.92 -3.34 -5.05
C PHE A 6 2.59 -1.97 -5.64
N VAL A 7 1.37 -1.50 -5.42
CA VAL A 7 0.90 -0.18 -5.83
C VAL A 7 0.32 0.56 -4.64
N ARG A 8 0.80 1.77 -4.39
CA ARG A 8 0.12 2.68 -3.46
C ARG A 8 -1.12 3.27 -4.14
N HIS A 9 -2.23 3.41 -3.40
CA HIS A 9 -3.45 4.06 -3.90
C HIS A 9 -3.19 5.43 -4.53
N GLY A 10 -4.07 5.87 -5.42
CA GLY A 10 -4.08 7.20 -6.05
C GLY A 10 -4.23 8.34 -5.02
N GLN A 11 -4.06 9.57 -5.47
CA GLN A 11 -4.20 10.75 -4.63
C GLN A 11 -5.61 10.84 -4.01
N THR A 12 -5.69 11.15 -2.72
CA THR A 12 -6.95 11.34 -1.99
C THR A 12 -7.14 12.79 -1.58
N VAL A 13 -8.37 13.15 -1.19
CA VAL A 13 -8.70 14.47 -0.61
C VAL A 13 -7.77 14.78 0.57
N TRP A 14 -7.56 13.83 1.49
CA TRP A 14 -6.67 14.04 2.64
C TRP A 14 -5.19 14.14 2.26
N ASN A 15 -4.77 13.58 1.14
CA ASN A 15 -3.42 13.84 0.62
C ASN A 15 -3.26 15.31 0.22
N VAL A 16 -4.27 15.89 -0.44
CA VAL A 16 -4.28 17.31 -0.84
C VAL A 16 -4.33 18.23 0.40
N GLU A 17 -5.12 17.86 1.39
CA GLU A 17 -5.27 18.61 2.65
C GLU A 17 -4.09 18.40 3.62
N ASN A 18 -3.08 17.60 3.24
CA ASN A 18 -1.94 17.23 4.08
C ASN A 18 -2.32 16.63 5.44
N LYS A 19 -3.39 15.82 5.47
CA LYS A 19 -3.85 15.12 6.67
C LYS A 19 -3.29 13.70 6.74
N ILE A 20 -3.16 13.19 7.98
CA ILE A 20 -2.84 11.79 8.24
C ILE A 20 -4.07 10.96 7.91
N CYS A 21 -3.90 9.95 7.06
CA CYS A 21 -4.95 9.03 6.68
C CYS A 21 -4.47 7.61 6.97
N GLY A 22 -4.85 7.09 8.11
CA GLY A 22 -4.61 5.70 8.51
C GLY A 22 -5.79 4.81 8.17
N ALA A 23 -6.40 4.20 9.18
CA ALA A 23 -7.59 3.35 9.01
C ALA A 23 -8.87 4.13 8.70
N ALA A 24 -8.91 5.44 8.94
CA ALA A 24 -9.98 6.30 8.42
C ALA A 24 -9.93 6.33 6.89
N ASP A 25 -11.10 6.56 6.26
CA ASP A 25 -11.18 6.59 4.82
C ASP A 25 -11.19 8.02 4.25
N SER A 26 -10.70 8.17 3.04
CA SER A 26 -10.69 9.40 2.27
C SER A 26 -10.77 9.06 0.79
N LEU A 27 -11.74 9.63 0.09
CA LEU A 27 -11.99 9.32 -1.31
C LEU A 27 -10.83 9.75 -2.22
N LEU A 28 -10.67 9.07 -3.33
CA LEU A 28 -9.78 9.51 -4.41
C LEU A 28 -10.24 10.87 -4.95
N THR A 29 -9.28 11.71 -5.30
CA THR A 29 -9.54 12.87 -6.16
C THR A 29 -9.68 12.43 -7.62
N GLU A 30 -10.19 13.29 -8.52
CA GLU A 30 -10.15 12.99 -9.94
C GLU A 30 -8.72 12.69 -10.43
N ARG A 31 -7.74 13.43 -9.91
CA ARG A 31 -6.32 13.15 -10.16
C ARG A 31 -5.91 11.76 -9.66
N GLY A 32 -6.44 11.29 -8.53
CA GLY A 32 -6.19 9.94 -8.01
C GLY A 32 -6.74 8.85 -8.95
N HIS A 33 -7.94 9.04 -9.48
CA HIS A 33 -8.51 8.15 -10.50
C HIS A 33 -7.69 8.14 -11.79
N GLU A 34 -7.25 9.32 -12.28
CA GLU A 34 -6.36 9.40 -13.44
C GLU A 34 -5.05 8.67 -13.22
N GLN A 35 -4.42 8.83 -12.04
CA GLN A 35 -3.20 8.12 -11.68
C GLN A 35 -3.40 6.60 -11.71
N ALA A 36 -4.52 6.11 -11.17
CA ALA A 36 -4.85 4.69 -11.18
C ALA A 36 -5.01 4.14 -12.60
N ARG A 37 -5.76 4.87 -13.47
CA ARG A 37 -5.92 4.52 -14.88
C ARG A 37 -4.59 4.52 -15.64
N GLU A 38 -3.71 5.51 -15.37
CA GLU A 38 -2.38 5.57 -15.98
C GLU A 38 -1.53 4.36 -15.60
N THR A 39 -1.51 4.01 -14.29
CA THR A 39 -0.83 2.81 -13.82
C THR A 39 -1.38 1.55 -14.48
N GLY A 40 -2.71 1.43 -14.61
CA GLY A 40 -3.36 0.33 -15.32
C GLY A 40 -2.92 0.22 -16.79
N ARG A 41 -2.80 1.35 -17.51
CA ARG A 41 -2.28 1.37 -18.88
C ARG A 41 -0.84 0.89 -18.98
N VAL A 42 0.04 1.39 -18.12
CA VAL A 42 1.45 0.98 -18.11
C VAL A 42 1.59 -0.52 -17.81
N LEU A 43 0.82 -1.03 -16.84
CA LEU A 43 0.81 -2.47 -16.55
C LEU A 43 0.27 -3.28 -17.73
N LYS A 44 -0.80 -2.81 -18.37
CA LYS A 44 -1.38 -3.44 -19.57
C LYS A 44 -0.36 -3.55 -20.70
N GLU A 45 0.36 -2.47 -21.00
CA GLU A 45 1.39 -2.43 -22.04
C GLU A 45 2.48 -3.48 -21.78
N LYS A 46 2.94 -3.59 -20.52
CA LYS A 46 3.93 -4.60 -20.13
C LYS A 46 3.41 -6.04 -20.22
N ILE A 47 2.14 -6.26 -19.83
CA ILE A 47 1.50 -7.57 -19.94
C ILE A 47 1.36 -7.95 -21.43
N ASP A 48 0.89 -7.04 -22.29
CA ASP A 48 0.72 -7.29 -23.72
C ASP A 48 2.07 -7.52 -24.43
N ALA A 49 3.13 -6.89 -23.95
CA ALA A 49 4.50 -7.13 -24.42
C ALA A 49 5.11 -8.45 -23.91
N GLY A 50 4.44 -9.15 -22.99
CA GLY A 50 4.95 -10.36 -22.36
C GLY A 50 6.11 -10.13 -21.39
N GLU A 51 6.29 -8.89 -20.92
CA GLU A 51 7.36 -8.54 -19.97
C GLU A 51 6.98 -8.92 -18.54
N ILE A 52 5.71 -8.84 -18.18
CA ILE A 52 5.19 -9.20 -16.86
C ILE A 52 3.89 -10.01 -16.99
N HIS A 53 3.55 -10.69 -15.89
CA HIS A 53 2.29 -11.38 -15.72
C HIS A 53 1.69 -11.02 -14.36
N ILE A 54 0.37 -10.93 -14.25
CA ILE A 54 -0.36 -10.73 -12.99
C ILE A 54 -1.55 -11.67 -12.99
N ASP A 55 -1.62 -12.55 -11.99
CA ASP A 55 -2.68 -13.53 -11.84
C ASP A 55 -3.83 -13.01 -10.98
N GLU A 56 -3.53 -12.26 -9.92
CA GLU A 56 -4.52 -11.80 -8.95
C GLU A 56 -4.18 -10.40 -8.43
N ILE A 57 -5.22 -9.57 -8.24
CA ILE A 57 -5.11 -8.28 -7.54
C ILE A 57 -5.66 -8.43 -6.13
N LEU A 58 -4.82 -8.19 -5.12
CA LEU A 58 -5.20 -8.11 -3.72
C LEU A 58 -5.26 -6.64 -3.29
N THR A 59 -6.36 -6.21 -2.70
CA THR A 59 -6.52 -4.81 -2.30
C THR A 59 -6.91 -4.65 -0.84
N SER A 60 -6.45 -3.55 -0.25
CA SER A 60 -6.96 -3.07 1.04
C SER A 60 -8.49 -2.86 0.99
N PRO A 61 -9.20 -3.08 2.11
CA PRO A 61 -10.64 -2.82 2.18
C PRO A 61 -11.01 -1.32 2.14
N LEU A 62 -10.06 -0.39 2.30
CA LEU A 62 -10.33 1.04 2.28
C LEU A 62 -10.62 1.52 0.85
N SER A 63 -11.64 2.39 0.70
CA SER A 63 -12.18 2.78 -0.62
C SER A 63 -11.09 3.29 -1.57
N ARG A 64 -10.17 4.14 -1.10
CA ARG A 64 -9.09 4.70 -1.91
C ARG A 64 -8.18 3.65 -2.58
N ALA A 65 -7.91 2.55 -1.89
CA ALA A 65 -7.12 1.45 -2.44
C ALA A 65 -8.00 0.54 -3.32
N TYR A 66 -9.21 0.27 -2.88
CA TYR A 66 -10.16 -0.53 -3.63
C TYR A 66 -10.50 0.12 -4.99
N ASP A 67 -10.81 1.40 -5.01
CA ASP A 67 -11.11 2.14 -6.25
C ASP A 67 -9.89 2.20 -7.17
N THR A 68 -8.68 2.39 -6.62
CA THR A 68 -7.43 2.29 -7.39
C THR A 68 -7.29 0.90 -8.03
N ALA A 69 -7.54 -0.17 -7.25
CA ALA A 69 -7.48 -1.53 -7.76
C ALA A 69 -8.51 -1.81 -8.85
N GLN A 70 -9.72 -1.27 -8.72
CA GLN A 70 -10.78 -1.42 -9.73
C GLN A 70 -10.42 -0.73 -11.05
N GLU A 71 -9.88 0.49 -10.99
CA GLU A 71 -9.41 1.20 -12.20
C GLU A 71 -8.32 0.40 -12.93
N ILE A 72 -7.35 -0.16 -12.17
CA ILE A 72 -6.30 -1.02 -12.73
C ILE A 72 -6.91 -2.31 -13.31
N SER A 73 -7.77 -2.99 -12.56
CA SER A 73 -8.46 -4.22 -12.99
C SER A 73 -9.21 -4.05 -14.30
N CYS A 74 -9.93 -2.94 -14.48
CA CYS A 74 -10.63 -2.62 -15.72
C CYS A 74 -9.69 -2.55 -16.93
N MET A 75 -8.43 -2.15 -16.73
CA MET A 75 -7.45 -2.06 -17.81
C MET A 75 -6.80 -3.39 -18.15
N ILE A 76 -6.42 -4.16 -17.10
CA ILE A 76 -5.63 -5.39 -17.31
C ILE A 76 -6.47 -6.68 -17.34
N GLY A 77 -7.75 -6.61 -16.97
CA GLY A 77 -8.68 -7.74 -17.02
C GLY A 77 -8.47 -8.78 -15.90
N VAL A 78 -7.75 -8.43 -14.83
CA VAL A 78 -7.48 -9.32 -13.69
C VAL A 78 -8.44 -9.02 -12.55
N PRO A 79 -9.07 -10.05 -11.91
CA PRO A 79 -10.05 -9.82 -10.85
C PRO A 79 -9.43 -9.26 -9.57
N VAL A 80 -10.23 -8.49 -8.82
CA VAL A 80 -9.83 -7.89 -7.54
C VAL A 80 -10.42 -8.71 -6.38
N ARG A 81 -9.57 -9.05 -5.41
CA ARG A 81 -9.98 -9.63 -4.13
C ARG A 81 -9.56 -8.74 -2.97
N VAL A 82 -10.44 -8.50 -2.03
CA VAL A 82 -10.11 -7.77 -0.80
C VAL A 82 -9.27 -8.65 0.12
N GLU A 83 -8.13 -8.13 0.57
CA GLU A 83 -7.26 -8.74 1.57
C GLU A 83 -7.22 -7.83 2.81
N PRO A 84 -7.92 -8.19 3.89
CA PRO A 84 -8.04 -7.32 5.08
C PRO A 84 -6.71 -6.95 5.73
N ARG A 85 -5.67 -7.78 5.59
CA ARG A 85 -4.33 -7.50 6.12
C ARG A 85 -3.63 -6.33 5.40
N LEU A 86 -4.13 -5.89 4.23
CA LEU A 86 -3.61 -4.73 3.50
C LEU A 86 -4.17 -3.38 3.98
N ILE A 87 -5.06 -3.36 4.99
CA ILE A 87 -5.55 -2.11 5.56
C ILE A 87 -4.39 -1.24 6.07
N GLU A 88 -4.47 0.09 5.93
CA GLU A 88 -3.44 0.99 6.45
C GLU A 88 -3.34 0.93 7.97
N GLN A 89 -2.19 1.33 8.51
CA GLN A 89 -2.00 1.45 9.94
C GLN A 89 -3.07 2.37 10.55
N ASN A 90 -3.72 1.91 11.61
CA ASN A 90 -4.60 2.76 12.37
C ASN A 90 -3.77 3.68 13.28
N PHE A 91 -3.70 4.97 12.94
CA PHE A 91 -2.96 5.96 13.71
C PHE A 91 -3.73 6.52 14.91
N GLY A 92 -4.89 5.91 15.27
CA GLY A 92 -5.67 6.28 16.44
C GLY A 92 -5.99 7.77 16.47
N ARG A 93 -5.57 8.45 17.55
CA ARG A 93 -5.82 9.90 17.73
C ARG A 93 -5.22 10.82 16.66
N TRP A 94 -4.32 10.31 15.83
CA TRP A 94 -3.65 11.10 14.79
C TRP A 94 -4.41 11.12 13.47
N ASP A 95 -5.35 10.19 13.24
CA ASP A 95 -6.12 10.17 11.99
C ASP A 95 -6.91 11.47 11.81
N GLY A 96 -6.81 12.08 10.64
CA GLY A 96 -7.42 13.36 10.28
C GLY A 96 -6.67 14.60 10.75
N THR A 97 -5.58 14.45 11.52
CA THR A 97 -4.76 15.60 11.95
C THR A 97 -3.72 15.98 10.88
N PRO A 98 -3.14 17.20 10.93
CA PRO A 98 -2.07 17.60 10.01
C PRO A 98 -0.85 16.69 10.09
N ARG A 99 -0.29 16.34 8.92
CA ARG A 99 0.82 15.38 8.81
C ARG A 99 2.17 15.95 9.23
N ASP A 100 2.36 17.24 9.09
CA ASP A 100 3.62 17.97 9.34
C ASP A 100 3.85 18.33 10.82
N GLY A 101 3.01 17.80 11.71
CA GLY A 101 3.16 17.99 13.15
C GLY A 101 4.41 17.30 13.71
N ILE A 102 5.21 18.04 14.51
CA ILE A 102 6.40 17.51 15.20
C ILE A 102 6.03 16.34 16.12
N ASP A 103 4.88 16.40 16.76
CA ASP A 103 4.41 15.37 17.69
C ASP A 103 4.09 14.06 17.00
N PHE A 104 3.50 14.10 15.81
CA PHE A 104 3.27 12.89 15.01
C PHE A 104 4.60 12.28 14.52
N ALA A 105 5.56 13.12 14.11
CA ALA A 105 6.87 12.63 13.71
C ALA A 105 7.55 11.87 14.84
N LYS A 106 7.52 12.41 16.09
CA LYS A 106 8.03 11.73 17.29
C LYS A 106 7.23 10.48 17.65
N ALA A 107 5.89 10.51 17.51
CA ALA A 107 5.05 9.36 17.80
C ALA A 107 5.41 8.14 16.92
N LYS A 108 5.78 8.37 15.67
CA LYS A 108 6.21 7.30 14.75
C LYS A 108 7.52 6.62 15.12
N GLU A 109 8.33 7.20 15.99
CA GLU A 109 9.54 6.56 16.53
C GLU A 109 9.22 5.46 17.54
N ASN A 110 8.00 5.43 18.09
CA ASN A 110 7.54 4.44 19.05
C ASN A 110 6.87 3.24 18.34
N PHE A 111 7.63 2.22 18.02
CA PHE A 111 7.15 1.05 17.27
C PHE A 111 6.13 0.20 18.02
N VAL A 112 6.06 0.30 19.34
CA VAL A 112 5.13 -0.48 20.19
C VAL A 112 3.91 0.31 20.67
N ASP A 113 3.86 1.64 20.44
CA ASP A 113 2.72 2.49 20.81
C ASP A 113 1.57 2.30 19.80
N SER A 114 0.35 2.17 20.31
CA SER A 114 -0.87 2.06 19.51
C SER A 114 -1.60 3.38 19.30
N TYR A 115 -0.99 4.51 19.65
CA TYR A 115 -1.52 5.86 19.42
C TYR A 115 -2.90 6.14 20.07
N GLY A 116 -3.16 5.50 21.21
CA GLY A 116 -4.42 5.69 21.94
C GLY A 116 -5.62 4.97 21.30
N GLY A 117 -5.46 3.70 20.97
CA GLY A 117 -6.53 2.84 20.45
C GLY A 117 -6.41 2.47 18.96
N GLY A 118 -5.29 2.84 18.33
CA GLY A 118 -4.95 2.41 16.98
C GLY A 118 -4.12 1.13 16.93
N GLU A 119 -3.22 1.05 15.96
CA GLU A 119 -2.35 -0.10 15.71
C GLU A 119 -0.87 0.29 15.86
N SER A 120 -0.11 -0.49 16.62
CA SER A 120 1.35 -0.29 16.69
C SER A 120 2.05 -0.75 15.40
N MET A 121 3.22 -0.16 15.13
CA MET A 121 4.07 -0.56 13.99
C MET A 121 4.40 -2.06 14.03
N MET A 122 4.66 -2.61 15.21
CA MET A 122 4.97 -4.03 15.36
C MET A 122 3.80 -4.94 14.96
N LYS A 123 2.56 -4.58 15.31
CA LYS A 123 1.37 -5.33 14.91
C LYS A 123 1.14 -5.25 13.40
N MET A 124 1.30 -4.06 12.81
CA MET A 124 1.21 -3.89 11.36
C MET A 124 2.27 -4.73 10.65
N ALA A 125 3.53 -4.71 11.11
CA ALA A 125 4.60 -5.52 10.53
C ALA A 125 4.26 -7.02 10.60
N GLN A 126 3.77 -7.50 11.74
CA GLN A 126 3.40 -8.90 11.90
C GLN A 126 2.35 -9.35 10.87
N ARG A 127 1.25 -8.58 10.69
CA ARG A 127 0.19 -8.98 9.74
C ARG A 127 0.64 -8.93 8.29
N ILE A 128 1.51 -7.98 7.92
CA ILE A 128 2.05 -7.87 6.56
C ILE A 128 3.09 -8.96 6.28
N TYR A 129 3.98 -9.24 7.22
CA TYR A 129 4.94 -10.33 7.08
C TYR A 129 4.22 -11.68 6.94
N ASN A 130 3.20 -11.94 7.77
CA ASN A 130 2.37 -13.14 7.64
C ASN A 130 1.66 -13.21 6.28
N LEU A 131 1.20 -12.09 5.73
CA LEU A 131 0.62 -12.06 4.39
C LEU A 131 1.67 -12.47 3.35
N ILE A 132 2.85 -11.87 3.37
CA ILE A 132 3.91 -12.20 2.39
C ILE A 132 4.32 -13.67 2.52
N ASP A 133 4.46 -14.18 3.76
CA ASP A 133 4.77 -15.61 4.00
C ASP A 133 3.70 -16.55 3.44
N ASP A 134 2.42 -16.15 3.48
CA ASP A 134 1.35 -16.92 2.86
C ASP A 134 1.43 -16.89 1.33
N LEU A 135 1.66 -15.71 0.73
CA LEU A 135 1.78 -15.57 -0.73
C LEU A 135 2.99 -16.37 -1.28
N LYS A 136 4.07 -16.46 -0.53
CA LYS A 136 5.26 -17.27 -0.89
C LYS A 136 5.00 -18.76 -0.98
N LYS A 137 3.90 -19.26 -0.41
CA LYS A 137 3.51 -20.68 -0.53
C LYS A 137 2.99 -21.04 -1.92
N GLU A 138 2.64 -20.02 -2.71
CA GLU A 138 2.17 -20.14 -4.10
C GLU A 138 3.13 -19.44 -5.08
N PRO A 139 4.37 -19.95 -5.23
CA PRO A 139 5.44 -19.22 -5.94
C PRO A 139 5.21 -19.08 -7.45
N GLU A 140 4.23 -19.80 -8.01
CA GLU A 140 3.84 -19.69 -9.43
C GLU A 140 2.79 -18.59 -9.66
N THR A 141 2.21 -18.03 -8.58
CA THR A 141 1.21 -16.98 -8.67
C THR A 141 1.87 -15.60 -8.52
N THR A 142 1.62 -14.72 -9.46
CA THR A 142 2.08 -13.33 -9.41
C THR A 142 0.96 -12.42 -8.91
N TYR A 143 1.21 -11.73 -7.82
CA TYR A 143 0.25 -10.86 -7.16
C TYR A 143 0.51 -9.38 -7.43
N LEU A 144 -0.57 -8.61 -7.62
CA LEU A 144 -0.54 -7.15 -7.52
C LEU A 144 -1.23 -6.74 -6.21
N LEU A 145 -0.48 -6.17 -5.27
CA LEU A 145 -1.00 -5.66 -4.01
C LEU A 145 -1.30 -4.16 -4.15
N VAL A 146 -2.53 -3.75 -3.90
CA VAL A 146 -2.92 -2.33 -3.93
C VAL A 146 -3.25 -1.87 -2.51
N ALA A 147 -2.40 -1.00 -1.95
CA ALA A 147 -2.52 -0.61 -0.55
C ALA A 147 -1.99 0.83 -0.28
N HIS A 148 -1.21 1.03 0.77
CA HIS A 148 -0.94 2.32 1.39
C HIS A 148 0.55 2.55 1.62
N ASN A 149 0.91 3.80 1.95
CA ASN A 149 2.31 4.18 2.15
C ASN A 149 2.93 3.58 3.43
N GLY A 150 2.15 3.43 4.51
CA GLY A 150 2.63 2.74 5.72
C GLY A 150 2.94 1.28 5.42
N ILE A 151 2.07 0.61 4.67
CA ILE A 151 2.26 -0.77 4.21
C ILE A 151 3.50 -0.91 3.34
N SER A 152 3.77 0.04 2.42
CA SER A 152 4.92 -0.04 1.51
C SER A 152 6.26 -0.14 2.24
N ARG A 153 6.43 0.59 3.36
CA ARG A 153 7.68 0.53 4.14
C ARG A 153 7.87 -0.81 4.86
N ILE A 154 6.77 -1.43 5.30
CA ILE A 154 6.83 -2.77 5.90
C ILE A 154 7.18 -3.81 4.84
N ILE A 155 6.55 -3.76 3.67
CA ILE A 155 6.89 -4.65 2.56
C ILE A 155 8.37 -4.48 2.17
N GLU A 156 8.82 -3.24 2.00
CA GLU A 156 10.24 -2.96 1.68
C GLU A 156 11.19 -3.58 2.71
N SER A 157 10.88 -3.45 4.02
CA SER A 157 11.70 -4.02 5.09
C SER A 157 11.67 -5.56 5.17
N TYR A 158 10.70 -6.21 4.55
CA TYR A 158 10.69 -7.67 4.42
C TYR A 158 11.71 -8.16 3.38
N PHE A 159 11.93 -7.39 2.31
CA PHE A 159 12.78 -7.80 1.18
C PHE A 159 14.21 -7.26 1.25
N ARG A 160 14.47 -6.24 2.07
CA ARG A 160 15.82 -5.73 2.28
C ARG A 160 16.05 -5.16 3.67
N ASP A 161 17.29 -5.22 4.12
CA ASP A 161 17.70 -4.54 5.35
C ASP A 161 17.62 -3.02 5.20
N MET A 162 17.15 -2.36 6.27
CA MET A 162 17.01 -0.91 6.35
C MET A 162 17.47 -0.44 7.72
N SER A 163 18.18 0.69 7.75
CA SER A 163 18.36 1.41 9.01
C SER A 163 17.04 2.01 9.50
N ASN A 164 16.91 2.26 10.80
CA ASN A 164 15.72 2.93 11.34
C ASN A 164 15.47 4.28 10.68
N LYS A 165 16.53 5.00 10.29
CA LYS A 165 16.42 6.28 9.58
C LYS A 165 15.85 6.12 8.18
N GLU A 166 16.34 5.13 7.42
CA GLU A 166 15.80 4.82 6.09
C GLU A 166 14.34 4.40 6.17
N PHE A 167 14.00 3.51 7.11
CA PHE A 167 12.63 3.07 7.33
C PHE A 167 11.69 4.25 7.65
N ALA A 168 12.11 5.16 8.52
CA ALA A 168 11.28 6.30 8.95
C ALA A 168 10.92 7.24 7.78
N VAL A 169 11.82 7.42 6.81
CA VAL A 169 11.63 8.32 5.67
C VAL A 169 11.16 7.62 4.40
N PHE A 170 11.19 6.27 4.38
CA PHE A 170 10.77 5.51 3.21
C PHE A 170 9.30 5.76 2.89
N GLY A 171 9.02 5.89 1.62
CA GLY A 171 7.68 5.99 1.08
C GLY A 171 7.72 6.00 -0.44
N ILE A 172 6.57 5.71 -1.04
CA ILE A 172 6.38 5.71 -2.48
C ILE A 172 5.29 6.73 -2.87
N ARG A 173 5.34 7.23 -4.09
CA ARG A 173 4.34 8.17 -4.62
C ARG A 173 2.99 7.49 -4.82
N ASN A 174 1.93 8.28 -4.90
CA ASN A 174 0.61 7.77 -5.26
C ASN A 174 0.67 7.07 -6.63
N ALA A 175 0.04 5.92 -6.73
CA ALA A 175 -0.02 5.05 -7.91
C ALA A 175 1.36 4.55 -8.43
N GLU A 176 2.43 4.72 -7.67
CA GLU A 176 3.75 4.15 -8.01
C GLU A 176 3.73 2.63 -7.84
N VAL A 177 4.34 1.94 -8.80
CA VAL A 177 4.51 0.48 -8.81
C VAL A 177 5.91 0.12 -8.31
N ARG A 178 5.98 -0.86 -7.42
CA ARG A 178 7.21 -1.53 -6.97
C ARG A 178 7.12 -3.02 -7.28
N GLU A 179 8.26 -3.63 -7.50
CA GLU A 179 8.39 -5.05 -7.80
C GLU A 179 9.31 -5.71 -6.78
N TYR A 180 8.90 -6.90 -6.29
CA TYR A 180 9.62 -7.70 -5.31
C TYR A 180 9.65 -9.16 -5.74
N HIS A 181 10.79 -9.83 -5.50
CA HIS A 181 11.01 -11.25 -5.86
C HIS A 181 11.37 -12.10 -4.63
N PHE A 182 10.97 -13.37 -4.63
CA PHE A 182 11.30 -14.34 -3.57
C PHE A 182 11.46 -15.76 -4.12
#